data_69a0fdbf7984a2c311e61a6424ef36e0
#
_entry.id   69a0fdbf7984a2c311e61a6424ef36e0
#
_cell.length_a   1.000
_cell.length_b   1.000
_cell.length_c   1.000
_cell.angle_alpha   90.00
_cell.angle_beta   90.00
_cell.angle_gamma   90.00
#
_symmetry.space_group_name_H-M   'P 1'
#
loop_
_entity.id
_entity.type
_entity.pdbx_description
1 polymer ?
#
loop_
_entity_poly.entity_id
_entity_poly.type
_entity_poly.pdbx_seq_one_letter_code
_entity_poly.pdbx_strand_id
1 'polypeptide(L)'
;MKAFKAKAIYQNGSLVSLPLFTENGIVVSREGYEGDIISFDDKYIFPGFADVHVHLREPGFSYKETIKTGTLASAHGGYTAVCSMPNLKPVPDNAENLQQQLDIIERDAVIDVYPYGAITVCQMGEALSDMDAMAKNVVAFSDDGRGVQSDELMEKAMLKAKSLGKMIVAHCEVNDLLEGGYIHKGEYAKANGHRGICSESEWKQIERDLKLVEKTGCSYHVCHISAKESVELIRQAKAKGLDVTCETGPHYLILDDSNLQEEGRFKMNPPLRSSEDRLALIEGIKDGTIDMIATDHAPHSDEEKGRGLEKSLMGIVGIETAFPLMYTHFVETGIITLEKLIALLSDNPRKRFGLKGGTTEGESADFTVIDLSEEYTINSEDFFSMGKATPFEGYKVKGKIIHTYKGAEKIF
;
A
#
# COMPACT_ATOMS: atom_id res chain seq x y z
N MET A 1 -6.86 32.37 0.47
CA MET A 1 -6.23 31.82 1.67
C MET A 1 -7.28 31.13 2.52
N LYS A 2 -6.96 29.96 3.11
CA LYS A 2 -7.79 29.24 4.09
C LYS A 2 -6.95 28.94 5.33
N ALA A 3 -7.59 28.86 6.50
CA ALA A 3 -6.96 28.41 7.73
C ALA A 3 -7.76 27.25 8.31
N PHE A 4 -7.07 26.21 8.78
CA PHE A 4 -7.67 25.03 9.39
C PHE A 4 -7.13 24.87 10.81
N LYS A 5 -8.02 24.65 11.77
CA LYS A 5 -7.68 24.41 13.16
C LYS A 5 -8.24 23.07 13.61
N ALA A 6 -7.48 22.35 14.38
CA ALA A 6 -7.85 21.07 14.97
C ALA A 6 -7.31 20.97 16.40
N LYS A 7 -7.67 19.92 17.12
CA LYS A 7 -7.09 19.59 18.44
C LYS A 7 -5.57 19.48 18.34
N ALA A 8 -5.09 18.80 17.31
CA ALA A 8 -3.68 18.79 16.94
C ALA A 8 -3.54 18.53 15.42
N ILE A 9 -2.45 19.01 14.84
CA ILE A 9 -2.09 18.88 13.44
C ILE A 9 -0.70 18.23 13.39
N TYR A 10 -0.53 17.21 12.58
CA TYR A 10 0.78 16.61 12.37
C TYR A 10 1.55 17.42 11.33
N GLN A 11 2.69 17.94 11.75
CA GLN A 11 3.62 18.70 10.90
C GLN A 11 5.06 18.35 11.26
N ASN A 12 5.90 18.10 10.26
CA ASN A 12 7.34 17.85 10.43
C ASN A 12 7.65 16.76 11.48
N GLY A 13 6.90 15.65 11.45
CA GLY A 13 7.12 14.52 12.35
C GLY A 13 6.54 14.65 13.75
N SER A 14 5.76 15.70 14.05
CA SER A 14 5.22 15.97 15.38
C SER A 14 3.80 16.52 15.35
N LEU A 15 3.07 16.31 16.45
CA LEU A 15 1.75 16.89 16.67
C LEU A 15 1.88 18.31 17.25
N VAL A 16 1.31 19.29 16.58
CA VAL A 16 1.30 20.71 17.01
C VAL A 16 -0.12 21.23 17.13
N SER A 17 -0.32 22.26 17.97
CA SER A 17 -1.62 22.92 18.16
C SER A 17 -1.74 24.24 17.36
N LEU A 18 -0.88 24.44 16.36
CA LEU A 18 -0.91 25.61 15.49
C LEU A 18 -1.84 25.37 14.30
N PRO A 19 -2.58 26.39 13.81
CA PRO A 19 -3.40 26.24 12.62
C PRO A 19 -2.56 25.92 11.37
N LEU A 20 -3.16 25.17 10.44
CA LEU A 20 -2.63 24.93 9.10
C LEU A 20 -3.13 26.06 8.18
N PHE A 21 -2.22 26.84 7.63
CA PHE A 21 -2.54 27.90 6.68
C PHE A 21 -2.28 27.43 5.25
N THR A 22 -3.18 27.81 4.34
CA THR A 22 -3.05 27.45 2.92
C THR A 22 -3.36 28.65 2.02
N GLU A 23 -2.60 28.80 0.96
CA GLU A 23 -2.82 29.78 -0.09
C GLU A 23 -2.71 29.13 -1.46
N ASN A 24 -3.76 29.27 -2.29
CA ASN A 24 -3.85 28.62 -3.61
C ASN A 24 -3.59 27.10 -3.55
N GLY A 25 -4.09 26.44 -2.51
CA GLY A 25 -3.92 24.99 -2.32
C GLY A 25 -2.56 24.54 -1.78
N ILE A 26 -1.65 25.47 -1.48
CA ILE A 26 -0.31 25.19 -0.95
C ILE A 26 -0.27 25.55 0.55
N VAL A 27 0.42 24.75 1.35
CA VAL A 27 0.69 25.02 2.76
C VAL A 27 1.66 26.19 2.88
N VAL A 28 1.32 27.19 3.69
CA VAL A 28 2.14 28.38 3.91
C VAL A 28 2.36 28.65 5.38
N SER A 29 3.49 29.24 5.72
CA SER A 29 3.75 29.78 7.04
C SER A 29 3.17 31.19 7.14
N ARG A 30 2.42 31.51 8.20
CA ARG A 30 1.85 32.84 8.40
C ARG A 30 1.66 33.18 9.86
N GLU A 31 1.97 34.43 10.18
CA GLU A 31 1.61 35.08 11.46
C GLU A 31 0.48 36.11 11.25
N GLY A 32 -0.34 36.29 12.26
CA GLY A 32 -1.34 37.36 12.28
C GLY A 32 -2.49 37.22 11.26
N TYR A 33 -3.01 35.98 11.07
CA TYR A 33 -4.17 35.72 10.20
C TYR A 33 -5.47 36.19 10.86
N GLU A 34 -6.22 37.07 10.18
CA GLU A 34 -7.51 37.65 10.65
C GLU A 34 -8.74 37.16 9.86
N GLY A 35 -8.56 36.16 8.96
CA GLY A 35 -9.65 35.61 8.15
C GLY A 35 -10.41 34.48 8.86
N ASP A 36 -11.35 33.89 8.13
CA ASP A 36 -12.17 32.76 8.61
C ASP A 36 -11.33 31.49 8.83
N ILE A 37 -11.56 30.85 9.97
CA ILE A 37 -10.90 29.57 10.34
C ILE A 37 -11.92 28.45 10.28
N ILE A 38 -11.63 27.42 9.49
CA ILE A 38 -12.38 26.17 9.48
C ILE A 38 -11.91 25.35 10.69
N SER A 39 -12.77 25.17 11.69
CA SER A 39 -12.41 24.52 12.95
C SER A 39 -12.93 23.08 13.04
N PHE A 40 -12.02 22.19 13.49
CA PHE A 40 -12.27 20.80 13.85
C PHE A 40 -11.79 20.57 15.29
N ASP A 41 -12.35 21.28 16.26
CA ASP A 41 -11.80 21.49 17.61
C ASP A 41 -11.44 20.21 18.38
N ASP A 42 -12.17 19.11 18.18
CA ASP A 42 -11.98 17.82 18.85
C ASP A 42 -11.35 16.76 17.94
N LYS A 43 -11.01 17.12 16.69
CA LYS A 43 -10.42 16.21 15.68
C LYS A 43 -8.93 16.47 15.49
N TYR A 44 -8.32 15.60 14.71
CA TYR A 44 -6.91 15.68 14.34
C TYR A 44 -6.78 15.90 12.83
N ILE A 45 -5.77 16.65 12.43
CA ILE A 45 -5.37 16.78 11.01
C ILE A 45 -4.04 16.05 10.83
N PHE A 46 -4.02 15.10 9.88
CA PHE A 46 -2.81 14.42 9.45
C PHE A 46 -2.56 14.69 7.97
N PRO A 47 -1.30 14.62 7.49
CA PRO A 47 -1.05 14.60 6.04
C PRO A 47 -1.88 13.48 5.41
N GLY A 48 -2.44 13.71 4.27
CA GLY A 48 -3.15 12.67 3.54
C GLY A 48 -2.26 11.44 3.38
N PHE A 49 -2.79 10.26 3.63
CA PHE A 49 -2.01 9.02 3.53
C PHE A 49 -1.59 8.73 2.10
N ALA A 50 -0.54 7.94 1.94
CA ALA A 50 -0.03 7.49 0.66
C ALA A 50 0.12 5.97 0.68
N ASP A 51 -0.56 5.28 -0.23
CA ASP A 51 -0.47 3.83 -0.37
C ASP A 51 0.35 3.48 -1.61
N VAL A 52 1.43 2.76 -1.42
CA VAL A 52 2.33 2.42 -2.52
C VAL A 52 1.97 1.11 -3.21
N HIS A 53 0.86 0.45 -2.80
CA HIS A 53 0.46 -0.84 -3.34
C HIS A 53 -1.06 -0.99 -3.41
N VAL A 54 -1.65 -0.62 -4.55
CA VAL A 54 -3.09 -0.79 -4.80
C VAL A 54 -3.37 -1.30 -6.20
N HIS A 55 -4.53 -1.95 -6.38
CA HIS A 55 -5.01 -2.48 -7.65
C HIS A 55 -6.29 -1.76 -8.07
N LEU A 56 -6.17 -0.76 -8.94
CA LEU A 56 -7.31 0.02 -9.43
C LEU A 56 -8.04 -0.65 -10.61
N ARG A 57 -7.52 -1.77 -11.11
CA ARG A 57 -8.18 -2.66 -12.09
C ARG A 57 -8.48 -2.07 -13.46
N GLU A 58 -8.28 -0.80 -13.71
CA GLU A 58 -8.46 -0.15 -15.02
C GLU A 58 -7.11 0.25 -15.65
N PRO A 59 -6.98 0.02 -16.95
CA PRO A 59 -7.93 -0.58 -17.90
C PRO A 59 -8.06 -2.11 -17.77
N GLY A 60 -9.17 -2.64 -18.28
CA GLY A 60 -9.36 -4.08 -18.57
C GLY A 60 -10.17 -4.89 -17.57
N PHE A 61 -10.28 -4.46 -16.30
CA PHE A 61 -10.99 -5.19 -15.25
C PHE A 61 -11.95 -4.29 -14.46
N SER A 62 -12.54 -3.30 -15.11
CA SER A 62 -13.45 -2.31 -14.52
C SER A 62 -14.70 -2.90 -13.85
N TYR A 63 -15.01 -4.17 -14.09
CA TYR A 63 -16.07 -4.88 -13.37
C TYR A 63 -15.68 -5.28 -11.92
N LYS A 64 -14.39 -5.18 -11.56
CA LYS A 64 -13.87 -5.42 -10.20
C LYS A 64 -13.69 -4.12 -9.42
N GLU A 65 -13.18 -3.11 -10.10
CA GLU A 65 -12.92 -1.78 -9.59
C GLU A 65 -12.67 -0.81 -10.74
N THR A 66 -12.97 0.48 -10.57
CA THR A 66 -12.59 1.54 -11.48
C THR A 66 -11.61 2.50 -10.82
N ILE A 67 -10.84 3.25 -11.60
CA ILE A 67 -9.99 4.32 -11.07
C ILE A 67 -10.83 5.31 -10.25
N LYS A 68 -12.04 5.63 -10.70
CA LYS A 68 -12.96 6.52 -9.99
C LYS A 68 -13.37 5.96 -8.62
N THR A 69 -13.87 4.73 -8.57
CA THR A 69 -14.35 4.12 -7.31
C THR A 69 -13.21 3.80 -6.37
N GLY A 70 -12.08 3.28 -6.86
CA GLY A 70 -10.90 3.00 -6.06
C GLY A 70 -10.25 4.27 -5.48
N THR A 71 -10.25 5.38 -6.23
CA THR A 71 -9.74 6.66 -5.70
C THR A 71 -10.73 7.33 -4.73
N LEU A 72 -12.04 7.14 -4.89
CA LEU A 72 -13.03 7.53 -3.88
C LEU A 72 -12.90 6.69 -2.61
N ALA A 73 -12.70 5.38 -2.71
CA ALA A 73 -12.40 4.51 -1.57
C ALA A 73 -11.12 4.94 -0.86
N SER A 74 -10.08 5.30 -1.63
CA SER A 74 -8.84 5.84 -1.08
C SER A 74 -9.09 7.15 -0.31
N ALA A 75 -9.85 8.09 -0.87
CA ALA A 75 -10.21 9.33 -0.19
C ALA A 75 -11.03 9.07 1.08
N HIS A 76 -11.96 8.11 1.07
CA HIS A 76 -12.70 7.65 2.25
C HIS A 76 -11.77 7.08 3.32
N GLY A 77 -10.71 6.37 2.92
CA GLY A 77 -9.65 5.87 3.82
C GLY A 77 -8.65 6.92 4.30
N GLY A 78 -8.79 8.20 3.88
CA GLY A 78 -7.88 9.28 4.26
C GLY A 78 -6.64 9.42 3.36
N TYR A 79 -6.59 8.70 2.24
CA TYR A 79 -5.48 8.75 1.30
C TYR A 79 -5.64 9.87 0.27
N THR A 80 -4.54 10.50 -0.09
CA THR A 80 -4.48 11.54 -1.13
C THR A 80 -3.51 11.18 -2.26
N ALA A 81 -2.80 10.07 -2.12
CA ALA A 81 -1.91 9.52 -3.14
C ALA A 81 -1.90 8.00 -3.10
N VAL A 82 -1.91 7.36 -4.26
CA VAL A 82 -1.77 5.90 -4.39
C VAL A 82 -0.86 5.53 -5.55
N CYS A 83 -0.12 4.42 -5.41
CA CYS A 83 0.66 3.83 -6.50
C CYS A 83 -0.07 2.59 -7.04
N SER A 84 -0.44 2.62 -8.32
CA SER A 84 -1.29 1.61 -8.95
C SER A 84 -0.46 0.53 -9.64
N MET A 85 -0.64 -0.74 -9.25
CA MET A 85 0.06 -1.90 -9.80
C MET A 85 -0.28 -2.18 -11.26
N PRO A 86 0.69 -2.76 -12.04
CA PRO A 86 0.60 -2.87 -13.50
C PRO A 86 -0.16 -4.09 -14.01
N ASN A 87 -0.77 -4.91 -13.16
CA ASN A 87 -1.49 -6.11 -13.56
C ASN A 87 -2.87 -5.79 -14.18
N LEU A 88 -2.84 -5.14 -15.32
CA LEU A 88 -3.96 -4.59 -16.08
C LEU A 88 -4.09 -5.26 -17.46
N LYS A 89 -5.09 -4.83 -18.24
CA LYS A 89 -5.29 -5.28 -19.63
C LYS A 89 -5.72 -4.12 -20.52
N PRO A 90 -4.82 -3.59 -21.37
CA PRO A 90 -3.44 -4.08 -21.56
C PRO A 90 -2.55 -3.82 -20.35
N VAL A 91 -1.49 -4.64 -20.21
CA VAL A 91 -0.40 -4.40 -19.25
C VAL A 91 0.36 -3.15 -19.68
N PRO A 92 0.69 -2.18 -18.79
CA PRO A 92 1.49 -1.01 -19.11
C PRO A 92 2.99 -1.41 -19.25
N ASP A 93 3.32 -2.07 -20.37
CA ASP A 93 4.65 -2.58 -20.71
C ASP A 93 5.32 -1.79 -21.85
N ASN A 94 4.63 -0.78 -22.35
CA ASN A 94 5.10 0.20 -23.34
C ASN A 94 4.33 1.52 -23.21
N ALA A 95 4.75 2.56 -23.90
CA ALA A 95 4.16 3.89 -23.80
C ALA A 95 2.68 3.95 -24.22
N GLU A 96 2.27 3.19 -25.24
CA GLU A 96 0.88 3.19 -25.73
C GLU A 96 -0.07 2.58 -24.72
N ASN A 97 0.31 1.44 -24.15
CA ASN A 97 -0.48 0.77 -23.12
C ASN A 97 -0.58 1.59 -21.83
N LEU A 98 0.55 2.20 -21.41
CA LEU A 98 0.58 3.10 -20.26
C LEU A 98 -0.31 4.33 -20.48
N GLN A 99 -0.31 4.90 -21.70
CA GLN A 99 -1.13 6.09 -22.01
C GLN A 99 -2.62 5.83 -21.79
N GLN A 100 -3.12 4.64 -22.11
CA GLN A 100 -4.53 4.29 -21.84
C GLN A 100 -4.88 4.40 -20.35
N GLN A 101 -3.98 3.98 -19.46
CA GLN A 101 -4.18 4.13 -18.02
C GLN A 101 -4.11 5.59 -17.58
N LEU A 102 -3.13 6.35 -18.10
CA LEU A 102 -2.96 7.78 -17.79
C LEU A 102 -4.18 8.61 -18.20
N ASP A 103 -4.78 8.33 -19.37
CA ASP A 103 -5.98 9.03 -19.84
C ASP A 103 -7.18 8.80 -18.90
N ILE A 104 -7.30 7.59 -18.35
CA ILE A 104 -8.36 7.28 -17.37
C ILE A 104 -8.06 7.97 -16.03
N ILE A 105 -6.80 7.95 -15.58
CA ILE A 105 -6.38 8.64 -14.34
C ILE A 105 -6.72 10.13 -14.43
N GLU A 106 -6.32 10.80 -15.53
CA GLU A 106 -6.59 12.23 -15.72
C GLU A 106 -8.08 12.56 -15.70
N ARG A 107 -8.92 11.69 -16.27
CA ARG A 107 -10.36 11.90 -16.38
C ARG A 107 -11.11 11.63 -15.06
N ASP A 108 -10.75 10.56 -14.33
CA ASP A 108 -11.61 9.95 -13.31
C ASP A 108 -11.04 9.99 -11.89
N ALA A 109 -9.73 10.16 -11.71
CA ALA A 109 -9.12 10.11 -10.38
C ALA A 109 -9.45 11.35 -9.54
N VAL A 110 -9.82 11.15 -8.27
CA VAL A 110 -10.09 12.25 -7.31
C VAL A 110 -8.90 12.54 -6.41
N ILE A 111 -7.88 11.67 -6.40
CA ILE A 111 -6.60 11.83 -5.71
C ILE A 111 -5.45 11.58 -6.69
N ASP A 112 -4.21 11.79 -6.26
CA ASP A 112 -3.06 11.47 -7.11
C ASP A 112 -2.90 9.96 -7.28
N VAL A 113 -2.77 9.53 -8.54
CA VAL A 113 -2.48 8.14 -8.91
C VAL A 113 -1.16 8.08 -9.66
N TYR A 114 -0.22 7.31 -9.12
CA TYR A 114 1.11 7.10 -9.67
C TYR A 114 1.22 5.67 -10.21
N PRO A 115 1.14 5.44 -11.53
CA PRO A 115 1.20 4.09 -12.08
C PRO A 115 2.59 3.49 -12.00
N TYR A 116 2.66 2.16 -11.85
CA TYR A 116 3.86 1.38 -12.14
C TYR A 116 3.89 0.97 -13.60
N GLY A 117 5.09 0.93 -14.19
CA GLY A 117 5.33 0.22 -15.45
C GLY A 117 5.66 -1.25 -15.17
N ALA A 118 5.29 -2.14 -16.08
CA ALA A 118 5.70 -3.53 -15.97
C ALA A 118 7.22 -3.70 -16.18
N ILE A 119 7.84 -4.64 -15.48
CA ILE A 119 9.25 -5.01 -15.68
C ILE A 119 9.39 -5.77 -17.00
N THR A 120 8.47 -6.70 -17.24
CA THR A 120 8.54 -7.58 -18.43
C THR A 120 7.32 -7.41 -19.33
N VAL A 121 7.50 -7.75 -20.61
CA VAL A 121 6.42 -7.72 -21.60
C VAL A 121 5.27 -8.61 -21.13
N CYS A 122 4.06 -8.04 -21.07
CA CYS A 122 2.84 -8.69 -20.58
C CYS A 122 3.00 -9.34 -19.20
N GLN A 123 3.99 -8.96 -18.40
CA GLN A 123 4.36 -9.59 -17.12
C GLN A 123 4.61 -11.10 -17.24
N MET A 124 5.19 -11.54 -18.38
CA MET A 124 5.42 -12.98 -18.64
C MET A 124 6.80 -13.48 -18.18
N GLY A 125 7.70 -12.58 -17.73
CA GLY A 125 9.03 -12.95 -17.25
C GLY A 125 9.99 -13.44 -18.34
N GLU A 126 9.72 -13.13 -19.62
CA GLU A 126 10.51 -13.62 -20.77
C GLU A 126 11.44 -12.54 -21.37
N ALA A 127 10.97 -11.30 -21.45
CA ALA A 127 11.71 -10.17 -22.00
C ALA A 127 11.38 -8.88 -21.26
N LEU A 128 12.36 -7.95 -21.18
CA LEU A 128 12.10 -6.63 -20.59
C LEU A 128 11.07 -5.85 -21.41
N SER A 129 10.22 -5.11 -20.71
CA SER A 129 9.30 -4.13 -21.28
C SER A 129 10.06 -2.93 -21.88
N ASP A 130 9.34 -2.02 -22.53
CA ASP A 130 9.92 -0.75 -22.99
C ASP A 130 10.03 0.25 -21.82
N MET A 131 10.92 -0.06 -20.87
CA MET A 131 11.14 0.74 -19.67
C MET A 131 11.59 2.17 -20.00
N ASP A 132 12.35 2.39 -21.07
CA ASP A 132 12.80 3.72 -21.50
C ASP A 132 11.64 4.63 -21.84
N ALA A 133 10.71 4.16 -22.66
CA ALA A 133 9.55 4.93 -23.08
C ALA A 133 8.59 5.27 -21.94
N MET A 134 8.54 4.43 -20.91
CA MET A 134 7.64 4.61 -19.76
C MET A 134 8.25 5.41 -18.60
N ALA A 135 9.56 5.45 -18.46
CA ALA A 135 10.27 5.91 -17.25
C ALA A 135 9.81 7.29 -16.74
N LYS A 136 9.46 8.22 -17.64
CA LYS A 136 9.02 9.57 -17.26
C LYS A 136 7.67 9.59 -16.54
N ASN A 137 6.79 8.66 -16.88
CA ASN A 137 5.38 8.67 -16.50
C ASN A 137 5.02 7.60 -15.46
N VAL A 138 5.99 6.80 -15.01
CA VAL A 138 5.79 5.78 -13.97
C VAL A 138 6.57 6.12 -12.70
N VAL A 139 6.07 5.69 -11.55
CA VAL A 139 6.77 5.89 -10.27
C VAL A 139 7.96 4.94 -10.15
N ALA A 140 7.80 3.68 -10.53
CA ALA A 140 8.80 2.63 -10.54
C ALA A 140 8.36 1.50 -11.47
N PHE A 141 9.08 0.35 -11.46
CA PHE A 141 8.73 -0.82 -12.27
C PHE A 141 8.42 -2.03 -11.39
N SER A 142 7.35 -2.75 -11.75
CA SER A 142 6.89 -3.94 -11.03
C SER A 142 6.26 -4.96 -11.98
N ASP A 143 6.44 -6.24 -11.69
CA ASP A 143 5.63 -7.32 -12.24
C ASP A 143 4.70 -7.91 -11.17
N ASP A 144 4.12 -7.04 -10.34
CA ASP A 144 3.28 -7.46 -9.22
C ASP A 144 2.22 -8.49 -9.60
N GLY A 145 1.99 -9.44 -8.67
CA GLY A 145 1.19 -10.63 -8.87
C GLY A 145 1.96 -11.77 -9.56
N ARG A 146 3.20 -11.52 -9.99
CA ARG A 146 4.10 -12.52 -10.60
C ARG A 146 5.55 -12.16 -10.29
N GLY A 147 6.27 -13.04 -9.60
CA GLY A 147 7.71 -12.83 -9.38
C GLY A 147 8.50 -13.00 -10.68
N VAL A 148 9.51 -12.17 -10.94
CA VAL A 148 10.47 -12.41 -12.03
C VAL A 148 11.37 -13.58 -11.66
N GLN A 149 11.19 -14.72 -12.31
CA GLN A 149 11.85 -15.99 -11.94
C GLN A 149 13.31 -16.08 -12.37
N SER A 150 13.68 -15.44 -13.49
CA SER A 150 15.05 -15.50 -14.03
C SER A 150 15.98 -14.51 -13.33
N ASP A 151 17.07 -15.01 -12.77
CA ASP A 151 18.15 -14.19 -12.17
C ASP A 151 18.74 -13.22 -13.20
N GLU A 152 19.02 -13.70 -14.41
CA GLU A 152 19.59 -12.87 -15.48
C GLU A 152 18.65 -11.76 -15.93
N LEU A 153 17.35 -12.05 -16.01
CA LEU A 153 16.35 -11.08 -16.42
C LEU A 153 16.15 -10.01 -15.33
N MET A 154 16.09 -10.43 -14.05
CA MET A 154 15.99 -9.51 -12.91
C MET A 154 17.25 -8.62 -12.81
N GLU A 155 18.44 -9.17 -13.01
CA GLU A 155 19.68 -8.38 -13.05
C GLU A 155 19.65 -7.32 -14.16
N LYS A 156 19.23 -7.69 -15.37
CA LYS A 156 19.05 -6.75 -16.49
C LYS A 156 18.01 -5.68 -16.15
N ALA A 157 16.89 -6.06 -15.55
CA ALA A 157 15.85 -5.14 -15.11
C ALA A 157 16.37 -4.13 -14.07
N MET A 158 17.11 -4.59 -13.07
CA MET A 158 17.73 -3.73 -12.06
C MET A 158 18.72 -2.76 -12.65
N LEU A 159 19.63 -3.21 -13.54
CA LEU A 159 20.58 -2.34 -14.22
C LEU A 159 19.86 -1.30 -15.08
N LYS A 160 18.79 -1.69 -15.77
CA LYS A 160 17.97 -0.80 -16.59
C LYS A 160 17.25 0.23 -15.73
N ALA A 161 16.54 -0.19 -14.69
CA ALA A 161 15.84 0.70 -13.77
C ALA A 161 16.80 1.73 -13.15
N LYS A 162 17.97 1.28 -12.67
CA LYS A 162 19.01 2.16 -12.14
C LYS A 162 19.47 3.20 -13.17
N SER A 163 19.69 2.81 -14.43
CA SER A 163 20.10 3.73 -15.48
C SER A 163 19.06 4.82 -15.79
N LEU A 164 17.81 4.54 -15.50
CA LEU A 164 16.65 5.45 -15.64
C LEU A 164 16.35 6.26 -14.36
N GLY A 165 17.12 6.07 -13.29
CA GLY A 165 16.87 6.69 -12.00
C GLY A 165 15.58 6.17 -11.35
N LYS A 166 15.22 4.91 -11.64
CA LYS A 166 14.02 4.23 -11.13
C LYS A 166 14.37 3.06 -10.22
N MET A 167 13.38 2.61 -9.49
CA MET A 167 13.43 1.51 -8.55
C MET A 167 12.72 0.28 -9.12
N ILE A 168 13.14 -0.91 -8.72
CA ILE A 168 12.36 -2.14 -8.86
C ILE A 168 11.52 -2.34 -7.60
N VAL A 169 10.23 -2.61 -7.80
CA VAL A 169 9.24 -2.90 -6.75
C VAL A 169 8.73 -4.32 -6.98
N ALA A 170 9.03 -5.24 -6.08
CA ALA A 170 8.92 -6.66 -6.37
C ALA A 170 7.92 -7.38 -5.47
N HIS A 171 6.93 -8.01 -6.11
CA HIS A 171 6.21 -9.16 -5.55
C HIS A 171 7.17 -10.35 -5.57
N CYS A 172 7.53 -10.83 -4.39
CA CYS A 172 8.53 -11.89 -4.26
C CYS A 172 7.85 -13.25 -4.08
N GLU A 173 7.91 -14.07 -5.14
CA GLU A 173 7.31 -15.39 -5.14
C GLU A 173 8.05 -16.35 -6.09
N VAL A 174 8.61 -17.43 -5.56
CA VAL A 174 9.20 -18.51 -6.34
C VAL A 174 8.09 -19.48 -6.76
N ASN A 175 7.73 -19.44 -8.06
CA ASN A 175 6.59 -20.17 -8.59
C ASN A 175 6.67 -21.70 -8.37
N ASP A 176 7.86 -22.28 -8.47
CA ASP A 176 8.08 -23.73 -8.31
C ASP A 176 7.78 -24.23 -6.88
N LEU A 177 7.74 -23.31 -5.91
CA LEU A 177 7.47 -23.62 -4.50
C LEU A 177 5.99 -23.46 -4.12
N LEU A 178 5.13 -23.03 -5.03
CA LEU A 178 3.71 -22.85 -4.75
C LEU A 178 2.93 -24.16 -4.66
N GLU A 179 3.33 -25.18 -5.41
CA GLU A 179 2.72 -26.53 -5.40
C GLU A 179 1.18 -26.52 -5.55
N GLY A 180 0.63 -25.49 -6.21
CA GLY A 180 -0.81 -25.27 -6.33
C GLY A 180 -1.50 -24.86 -5.02
N GLY A 181 -0.73 -24.38 -4.06
CA GLY A 181 -1.21 -23.82 -2.79
C GLY A 181 -1.99 -22.53 -2.97
N TYR A 182 -2.81 -22.19 -1.98
CA TYR A 182 -3.66 -21.01 -2.00
C TYR A 182 -3.88 -20.35 -0.63
N ILE A 183 -3.33 -20.94 0.44
CA ILE A 183 -3.22 -20.40 1.79
C ILE A 183 -1.85 -20.77 2.34
N HIS A 184 -1.49 -20.34 3.55
CA HIS A 184 -0.25 -20.73 4.21
C HIS A 184 -0.14 -22.25 4.46
N LYS A 185 1.05 -22.82 4.23
CA LYS A 185 1.38 -24.23 4.55
C LYS A 185 1.58 -24.40 6.08
N GLY A 186 0.55 -24.05 6.85
CA GLY A 186 0.54 -24.05 8.31
C GLY A 186 -0.44 -25.06 8.90
N GLU A 187 -0.74 -24.89 10.19
CA GLU A 187 -1.59 -25.81 10.93
C GLU A 187 -3.04 -25.83 10.42
N TYR A 188 -3.58 -24.66 9.98
CA TYR A 188 -4.93 -24.62 9.43
C TYR A 188 -5.04 -25.45 8.15
N ALA A 189 -4.10 -25.27 7.23
CA ALA A 189 -4.08 -26.04 5.97
C ALA A 189 -3.99 -27.53 6.22
N LYS A 190 -3.10 -27.96 7.13
CA LYS A 190 -2.93 -29.35 7.52
C LYS A 190 -4.20 -29.94 8.16
N ALA A 191 -4.82 -29.23 9.09
CA ALA A 191 -6.00 -29.69 9.81
C ALA A 191 -7.23 -29.82 8.91
N ASN A 192 -7.36 -28.98 7.89
CA ASN A 192 -8.53 -28.90 7.01
C ASN A 192 -8.29 -29.50 5.61
N GLY A 193 -7.11 -30.08 5.33
CA GLY A 193 -6.81 -30.75 4.07
C GLY A 193 -6.60 -29.80 2.88
N HIS A 194 -6.17 -28.55 3.13
CA HIS A 194 -5.88 -27.57 2.10
C HIS A 194 -4.45 -27.66 1.58
N ARG A 195 -4.23 -27.20 0.35
CA ARG A 195 -2.89 -27.04 -0.23
C ARG A 195 -2.30 -25.72 0.25
N GLY A 196 -1.10 -25.80 0.83
CA GLY A 196 -0.41 -24.66 1.42
C GLY A 196 0.73 -24.12 0.58
N ILE A 197 0.96 -22.81 0.64
CA ILE A 197 2.11 -22.09 0.13
C ILE A 197 3.14 -21.99 1.26
N CYS A 198 4.35 -22.50 1.06
CA CYS A 198 5.42 -22.40 2.06
C CYS A 198 6.00 -20.99 2.15
N SER A 199 6.62 -20.63 3.26
CA SER A 199 7.25 -19.30 3.44
C SER A 199 8.48 -19.13 2.56
N GLU A 200 9.13 -20.22 2.19
CA GLU A 200 10.26 -20.26 1.26
C GLU A 200 9.93 -19.66 -0.11
N SER A 201 8.66 -19.72 -0.54
CA SER A 201 8.25 -19.09 -1.81
C SER A 201 8.51 -17.60 -1.82
N GLU A 202 8.35 -16.92 -0.70
CA GLU A 202 8.58 -15.47 -0.54
C GLU A 202 10.06 -15.17 -0.29
N TRP A 203 10.62 -15.66 0.82
CA TRP A 203 11.93 -15.21 1.27
C TRP A 203 13.10 -15.66 0.39
N LYS A 204 12.98 -16.78 -0.35
CA LYS A 204 14.05 -17.21 -1.27
C LYS A 204 14.19 -16.27 -2.47
N GLN A 205 13.10 -15.73 -2.99
CA GLN A 205 13.21 -14.68 -4.01
C GLN A 205 13.81 -13.40 -3.43
N ILE A 206 13.40 -13.00 -2.22
CA ILE A 206 14.00 -11.85 -1.52
C ILE A 206 15.52 -12.05 -1.36
N GLU A 207 15.94 -13.21 -0.88
CA GLU A 207 17.38 -13.54 -0.73
C GLU A 207 18.14 -13.44 -2.05
N ARG A 208 17.55 -13.95 -3.14
CA ARG A 208 18.12 -13.85 -4.49
C ARG A 208 18.23 -12.39 -4.94
N ASP A 209 17.13 -11.64 -4.82
CA ASP A 209 17.06 -10.26 -5.28
C ASP A 209 17.99 -9.34 -4.48
N LEU A 210 18.15 -9.54 -3.18
CA LEU A 210 19.10 -8.77 -2.36
C LEU A 210 20.56 -8.97 -2.79
N LYS A 211 20.94 -10.18 -3.25
CA LYS A 211 22.25 -10.43 -3.85
C LYS A 211 22.43 -9.65 -5.16
N LEU A 212 21.37 -9.55 -5.96
CA LEU A 212 21.38 -8.76 -7.20
C LEU A 212 21.39 -7.25 -6.89
N VAL A 213 20.71 -6.79 -5.86
CA VAL A 213 20.82 -5.40 -5.38
C VAL A 213 22.26 -5.06 -4.97
N GLU A 214 22.92 -5.92 -4.20
CA GLU A 214 24.32 -5.74 -3.81
C GLU A 214 25.25 -5.67 -5.04
N LYS A 215 24.99 -6.49 -6.06
CA LYS A 215 25.76 -6.51 -7.33
C LYS A 215 25.50 -5.29 -8.20
N THR A 216 24.25 -4.87 -8.37
CA THR A 216 23.84 -3.82 -9.31
C THR A 216 23.83 -2.42 -8.71
N GLY A 217 23.61 -2.32 -7.39
CA GLY A 217 23.35 -1.07 -6.68
C GLY A 217 22.04 -0.40 -7.14
N CYS A 218 21.04 -1.17 -7.56
CA CYS A 218 19.71 -0.68 -7.89
C CYS A 218 18.92 -0.40 -6.60
N SER A 219 18.15 0.70 -6.58
CA SER A 219 17.13 0.91 -5.54
C SER A 219 16.06 -0.18 -5.64
N TYR A 220 15.67 -0.77 -4.51
CA TYR A 220 14.77 -1.91 -4.47
C TYR A 220 13.73 -1.76 -3.36
N HIS A 221 12.50 -2.16 -3.65
CA HIS A 221 11.41 -2.19 -2.68
C HIS A 221 10.73 -3.57 -2.70
N VAL A 222 10.58 -4.16 -1.52
CA VAL A 222 9.93 -5.47 -1.37
C VAL A 222 8.47 -5.24 -0.98
N CYS A 223 7.55 -5.71 -1.83
CA CYS A 223 6.12 -5.62 -1.60
C CYS A 223 5.68 -6.52 -0.43
N HIS A 224 4.63 -6.10 0.29
CA HIS A 224 3.76 -6.88 1.18
C HIS A 224 4.43 -8.10 1.86
N ILE A 225 5.61 -7.92 2.51
CA ILE A 225 6.28 -9.03 3.19
C ILE A 225 5.39 -9.65 4.28
N SER A 226 5.43 -10.96 4.38
CA SER A 226 4.59 -11.74 5.29
C SER A 226 5.34 -12.76 6.16
N ALA A 227 6.59 -13.11 5.79
CA ALA A 227 7.39 -14.13 6.48
C ALA A 227 8.46 -13.52 7.39
N LYS A 228 8.75 -14.18 8.50
CA LYS A 228 9.80 -13.77 9.48
C LYS A 228 11.20 -13.75 8.88
N GLU A 229 11.51 -14.69 7.99
CA GLU A 229 12.78 -14.76 7.30
C GLU A 229 12.97 -13.55 6.36
N SER A 230 11.88 -13.07 5.75
CA SER A 230 11.90 -11.85 4.92
C SER A 230 12.30 -10.63 5.73
N VAL A 231 11.76 -10.47 6.94
CA VAL A 231 12.14 -9.38 7.86
C VAL A 231 13.62 -9.43 8.17
N GLU A 232 14.16 -10.61 8.49
CA GLU A 232 15.57 -10.75 8.86
C GLU A 232 16.52 -10.48 7.68
N LEU A 233 16.19 -10.98 6.49
CA LEU A 233 16.96 -10.73 5.27
C LEU A 233 17.02 -9.23 4.93
N ILE A 234 15.90 -8.52 5.03
CA ILE A 234 15.84 -7.09 4.77
C ILE A 234 16.60 -6.31 5.85
N ARG A 235 16.49 -6.70 7.12
CA ARG A 235 17.27 -6.11 8.23
C ARG A 235 18.77 -6.19 7.96
N GLN A 236 19.24 -7.36 7.54
CA GLN A 236 20.65 -7.56 7.19
C GLN A 236 21.08 -6.74 5.96
N ALA A 237 20.23 -6.65 4.93
CA ALA A 237 20.50 -5.84 3.75
C ALA A 237 20.64 -4.35 4.09
N LYS A 238 19.73 -3.82 4.91
CA LYS A 238 19.81 -2.43 5.41
C LYS A 238 21.06 -2.19 6.27
N ALA A 239 21.42 -3.14 7.14
CA ALA A 239 22.63 -3.05 7.95
C ALA A 239 23.92 -3.01 7.10
N LYS A 240 23.92 -3.61 5.92
CA LYS A 240 24.99 -3.50 4.92
C LYS A 240 24.99 -2.18 4.13
N GLY A 241 23.97 -1.33 4.33
CA GLY A 241 23.81 -0.06 3.60
C GLY A 241 23.25 -0.20 2.19
N LEU A 242 22.58 -1.31 1.86
CA LEU A 242 21.91 -1.46 0.58
C LEU A 242 20.67 -0.55 0.53
N ASP A 243 20.38 0.00 -0.63
CA ASP A 243 19.19 0.85 -0.85
C ASP A 243 17.93 0.00 -1.03
N VAL A 244 17.47 -0.56 0.09
CA VAL A 244 16.32 -1.46 0.18
C VAL A 244 15.30 -0.90 1.16
N THR A 245 14.03 -0.96 0.77
CA THR A 245 12.87 -0.70 1.64
C THR A 245 11.85 -1.83 1.46
N CYS A 246 10.90 -1.93 2.40
CA CYS A 246 9.80 -2.89 2.31
C CYS A 246 8.52 -2.34 2.93
N GLU A 247 7.43 -2.99 2.59
CA GLU A 247 6.10 -2.76 3.14
C GLU A 247 5.48 -4.05 3.67
N THR A 248 4.49 -3.89 4.56
CA THR A 248 3.59 -4.98 4.96
C THR A 248 2.17 -4.46 5.09
N GLY A 249 1.18 -5.35 5.06
CA GLY A 249 -0.23 -4.98 5.15
C GLY A 249 -0.79 -5.04 6.57
N PRO A 250 -1.87 -4.27 6.88
CA PRO A 250 -2.56 -4.36 8.16
C PRO A 250 -3.02 -5.79 8.48
N HIS A 251 -3.44 -6.53 7.47
CA HIS A 251 -3.91 -7.91 7.62
C HIS A 251 -2.81 -8.88 8.08
N TYR A 252 -1.56 -8.70 7.67
CA TYR A 252 -0.42 -9.50 8.15
C TYR A 252 0.02 -9.12 9.57
N LEU A 253 -0.28 -7.91 10.01
CA LEU A 253 0.07 -7.42 11.34
C LEU A 253 -0.98 -7.80 12.40
N ILE A 254 -2.24 -7.98 12.01
CA ILE A 254 -3.37 -8.20 12.92
C ILE A 254 -3.82 -9.66 12.92
N LEU A 255 -3.78 -10.33 11.75
CA LEU A 255 -4.25 -11.70 11.57
C LEU A 255 -3.09 -12.67 11.35
N ASP A 256 -3.35 -13.94 11.61
CA ASP A 256 -2.49 -15.08 11.27
C ASP A 256 -3.34 -16.26 10.74
N ASP A 257 -2.73 -17.39 10.43
CA ASP A 257 -3.42 -18.52 9.84
C ASP A 257 -4.48 -19.16 10.76
N SER A 258 -4.44 -18.90 12.07
CA SER A 258 -5.48 -19.32 13.00
C SER A 258 -6.81 -18.57 12.83
N ASN A 259 -6.80 -17.43 12.16
CA ASN A 259 -7.98 -16.63 11.84
C ASN A 259 -8.69 -17.07 10.56
N LEU A 260 -8.11 -17.99 9.79
CA LEU A 260 -8.67 -18.44 8.51
C LEU A 260 -10.06 -19.05 8.69
N GLN A 261 -10.92 -18.83 7.71
CA GLN A 261 -12.26 -19.38 7.60
C GLN A 261 -12.48 -19.86 6.15
N GLU A 262 -13.48 -20.73 5.93
CA GLU A 262 -13.80 -21.29 4.62
C GLU A 262 -14.45 -20.27 3.65
N GLU A 263 -14.08 -19.01 3.78
CA GLU A 263 -14.61 -17.90 3.01
C GLU A 263 -13.53 -17.21 2.18
N GLY A 264 -13.87 -16.80 0.97
CA GLY A 264 -12.93 -16.13 0.06
C GLY A 264 -12.33 -14.84 0.58
N ARG A 265 -12.99 -14.14 1.52
CA ARG A 265 -12.46 -12.92 2.16
C ARG A 265 -11.20 -13.14 3.00
N PHE A 266 -10.82 -14.39 3.27
CA PHE A 266 -9.55 -14.74 3.93
C PHE A 266 -8.48 -15.20 2.94
N LYS A 267 -8.72 -15.09 1.64
CA LYS A 267 -7.76 -15.49 0.61
C LYS A 267 -7.09 -14.28 -0.04
N MET A 268 -5.79 -14.14 0.21
CA MET A 268 -4.89 -13.15 -0.38
C MET A 268 -3.53 -13.77 -0.69
N ASN A 269 -2.67 -13.08 -1.42
CA ASN A 269 -1.30 -13.51 -1.72
C ASN A 269 -0.32 -12.33 -1.55
N PRO A 270 0.67 -12.44 -0.65
CA PRO A 270 0.98 -13.59 0.23
C PRO A 270 -0.17 -14.01 1.14
N PRO A 271 -0.23 -15.30 1.56
CA PRO A 271 -1.25 -15.73 2.50
C PRO A 271 -0.98 -15.26 3.93
N LEU A 272 -2.01 -15.22 4.77
CA LEU A 272 -1.84 -15.05 6.22
C LEU A 272 -0.92 -16.18 6.74
N ARG A 273 0.22 -15.82 7.33
CA ARG A 273 1.22 -16.74 7.84
C ARG A 273 0.97 -17.13 9.31
N SER A 274 1.95 -17.78 9.92
CA SER A 274 1.88 -18.17 11.33
C SER A 274 1.90 -16.96 12.28
N SER A 275 1.52 -17.19 13.54
CA SER A 275 1.65 -16.19 14.60
C SER A 275 3.11 -15.77 14.83
N GLU A 276 4.10 -16.65 14.61
CA GLU A 276 5.51 -16.29 14.68
C GLU A 276 5.92 -15.29 13.60
N ASP A 277 5.43 -15.49 12.37
CA ASP A 277 5.64 -14.56 11.26
C ASP A 277 5.02 -13.19 11.59
N ARG A 278 3.77 -13.17 12.05
CA ARG A 278 3.08 -11.94 12.46
C ARG A 278 3.86 -11.18 13.55
N LEU A 279 4.36 -11.88 14.57
CA LEU A 279 5.15 -11.26 15.63
C LEU A 279 6.47 -10.67 15.10
N ALA A 280 7.13 -11.35 14.15
CA ALA A 280 8.34 -10.83 13.51
C ALA A 280 8.08 -9.56 12.69
N LEU A 281 6.95 -9.49 11.99
CA LEU A 281 6.52 -8.26 11.29
C LEU A 281 6.28 -7.11 12.28
N ILE A 282 5.64 -7.36 13.41
CA ILE A 282 5.43 -6.36 14.47
C ILE A 282 6.78 -5.83 14.99
N GLU A 283 7.73 -6.70 15.27
CA GLU A 283 9.09 -6.26 15.66
C GLU A 283 9.77 -5.48 14.53
N GLY A 284 9.60 -5.89 13.26
CA GLY A 284 10.10 -5.15 12.09
C GLY A 284 9.53 -3.73 11.95
N ILE A 285 8.25 -3.53 12.32
CA ILE A 285 7.64 -2.19 12.42
C ILE A 285 8.29 -1.38 13.56
N LYS A 286 8.50 -1.99 14.72
CA LYS A 286 9.05 -1.32 15.92
C LYS A 286 10.49 -0.87 15.71
N ASP A 287 11.34 -1.74 15.18
CA ASP A 287 12.77 -1.47 14.97
C ASP A 287 13.09 -0.68 13.69
N GLY A 288 12.09 -0.47 12.81
CA GLY A 288 12.25 0.29 11.55
C GLY A 288 12.81 -0.53 10.39
N THR A 289 12.85 -1.85 10.50
CA THR A 289 13.15 -2.74 9.37
C THR A 289 12.08 -2.61 8.30
N ILE A 290 10.80 -2.56 8.70
CA ILE A 290 9.67 -2.30 7.81
C ILE A 290 9.44 -0.80 7.74
N ASP A 291 9.46 -0.27 6.52
CA ASP A 291 9.48 1.18 6.26
C ASP A 291 8.08 1.78 6.23
N MET A 292 7.10 1.03 5.71
CA MET A 292 5.75 1.56 5.48
C MET A 292 4.69 0.47 5.55
N ILE A 293 3.45 0.91 5.70
CA ILE A 293 2.26 0.10 5.62
C ILE A 293 1.60 0.39 4.28
N ALA A 294 1.37 -0.65 3.50
CA ALA A 294 0.59 -0.61 2.27
C ALA A 294 -0.53 -1.64 2.35
N THR A 295 -1.65 -1.36 1.69
CA THR A 295 -2.84 -2.17 1.91
C THR A 295 -2.92 -3.42 1.05
N ASP A 296 -2.23 -3.42 -0.09
CA ASP A 296 -2.49 -4.37 -1.16
C ASP A 296 -4.00 -4.44 -1.46
N HIS A 297 -4.63 -3.27 -1.55
CA HIS A 297 -6.05 -3.16 -1.87
C HIS A 297 -6.31 -3.78 -3.24
N ALA A 298 -6.87 -4.99 -3.22
CA ALA A 298 -7.02 -5.85 -4.40
C ALA A 298 -8.46 -6.33 -4.59
N PRO A 299 -9.37 -5.42 -5.01
CA PRO A 299 -10.78 -5.70 -5.16
C PRO A 299 -11.07 -6.75 -6.24
N HIS A 300 -12.08 -7.58 -5.98
CA HIS A 300 -12.66 -8.58 -6.87
C HIS A 300 -14.18 -8.53 -6.76
N SER A 301 -14.87 -9.03 -7.78
CA SER A 301 -16.33 -9.12 -7.75
C SER A 301 -16.83 -10.13 -6.72
N ASP A 302 -18.08 -9.98 -6.28
CA ASP A 302 -18.72 -10.91 -5.33
C ASP A 302 -18.74 -12.33 -5.88
N GLU A 303 -18.94 -12.52 -7.18
CA GLU A 303 -18.86 -13.84 -7.81
C GLU A 303 -17.46 -14.46 -7.66
N GLU A 304 -16.40 -13.67 -7.83
CA GLU A 304 -15.01 -14.15 -7.73
C GLU A 304 -14.62 -14.44 -6.28
N LYS A 305 -15.20 -13.77 -5.31
CA LYS A 305 -14.93 -13.93 -3.86
C LYS A 305 -15.92 -14.85 -3.14
N GLY A 306 -17.08 -15.12 -3.71
CA GLY A 306 -18.13 -15.98 -3.16
C GLY A 306 -17.93 -17.48 -3.37
N ARG A 307 -16.75 -17.93 -3.85
CA ARG A 307 -16.47 -19.34 -4.19
C ARG A 307 -15.80 -20.14 -3.08
N GLY A 308 -15.84 -19.65 -1.85
CA GLY A 308 -15.14 -20.25 -0.70
C GLY A 308 -13.63 -20.02 -0.73
N LEU A 309 -12.92 -20.55 0.26
CA LEU A 309 -11.50 -20.32 0.44
C LEU A 309 -10.65 -20.82 -0.73
N GLU A 310 -10.90 -22.05 -1.22
CA GLU A 310 -10.10 -22.66 -2.28
C GLU A 310 -10.30 -22.00 -3.65
N LYS A 311 -11.55 -21.73 -4.05
CA LYS A 311 -11.88 -21.38 -5.44
C LYS A 311 -11.97 -19.87 -5.70
N SER A 312 -12.02 -19.05 -4.65
CA SER A 312 -12.00 -17.59 -4.78
C SER A 312 -10.66 -17.10 -5.33
N LEU A 313 -10.66 -15.95 -5.99
CA LEU A 313 -9.42 -15.29 -6.40
C LEU A 313 -8.71 -14.70 -5.18
N MET A 314 -7.38 -14.57 -5.28
CA MET A 314 -6.55 -13.95 -4.24
C MET A 314 -6.67 -12.44 -4.28
N GLY A 315 -6.85 -11.82 -3.12
CA GLY A 315 -6.97 -10.37 -2.92
C GLY A 315 -8.12 -10.01 -1.99
N ILE A 316 -7.92 -8.96 -1.22
CA ILE A 316 -8.89 -8.38 -0.28
C ILE A 316 -8.94 -6.87 -0.46
N VAL A 317 -9.96 -6.22 0.06
CA VAL A 317 -10.01 -4.76 0.15
C VAL A 317 -9.53 -4.30 1.53
N GLY A 318 -8.76 -3.22 1.59
CA GLY A 318 -8.14 -2.78 2.84
C GLY A 318 -7.94 -1.27 2.98
N ILE A 319 -8.00 -0.50 1.89
CA ILE A 319 -7.62 0.92 1.92
C ILE A 319 -8.54 1.78 2.81
N GLU A 320 -9.81 1.45 2.91
CA GLU A 320 -10.79 2.16 3.73
C GLU A 320 -10.69 1.83 5.22
N THR A 321 -9.95 0.78 5.58
CA THR A 321 -9.88 0.27 6.96
C THR A 321 -8.48 0.28 7.56
N ALA A 322 -7.46 0.61 6.77
CA ALA A 322 -6.06 0.51 7.21
C ALA A 322 -5.76 1.40 8.43
N PHE A 323 -6.08 2.70 8.37
CA PHE A 323 -5.82 3.60 9.50
C PHE A 323 -6.58 3.19 10.76
N PRO A 324 -7.91 3.00 10.77
CA PRO A 324 -8.64 2.63 11.98
C PRO A 324 -8.18 1.29 12.58
N LEU A 325 -7.86 0.30 11.75
CA LEU A 325 -7.31 -0.97 12.23
C LEU A 325 -5.95 -0.77 12.91
N MET A 326 -5.03 -0.06 12.26
CA MET A 326 -3.70 0.18 12.81
C MET A 326 -3.74 1.09 14.05
N TYR A 327 -4.60 2.11 14.06
CA TYR A 327 -4.79 2.94 15.23
C TYR A 327 -5.29 2.12 16.43
N THR A 328 -6.34 1.33 16.24
CA THR A 328 -6.95 0.53 17.31
C THR A 328 -6.02 -0.54 17.84
N HIS A 329 -5.39 -1.31 16.94
CA HIS A 329 -4.61 -2.48 17.35
C HIS A 329 -3.16 -2.16 17.70
N PHE A 330 -2.60 -1.02 17.27
CA PHE A 330 -1.19 -0.71 17.47
C PHE A 330 -0.95 0.55 18.30
N VAL A 331 -1.73 1.62 18.09
CA VAL A 331 -1.53 2.86 18.82
C VAL A 331 -2.24 2.82 20.18
N GLU A 332 -3.52 2.47 20.23
CA GLU A 332 -4.27 2.38 21.50
C GLU A 332 -3.69 1.31 22.44
N THR A 333 -3.10 0.27 21.89
CA THR A 333 -2.43 -0.78 22.68
C THR A 333 -0.99 -0.45 23.08
N GLY A 334 -0.45 0.68 22.59
CA GLY A 334 0.90 1.15 22.92
C GLY A 334 2.04 0.39 22.23
N ILE A 335 1.76 -0.37 21.16
CA ILE A 335 2.79 -1.07 20.37
C ILE A 335 3.65 -0.06 19.61
N ILE A 336 3.04 0.98 19.02
CA ILE A 336 3.73 2.11 18.38
C ILE A 336 3.06 3.42 18.79
N THR A 337 3.74 4.56 18.59
CA THR A 337 3.16 5.89 18.77
C THR A 337 2.29 6.29 17.58
N LEU A 338 1.42 7.29 17.77
CA LEU A 338 0.61 7.85 16.69
C LEU A 338 1.49 8.47 15.59
N GLU A 339 2.55 9.19 15.97
CA GLU A 339 3.50 9.78 15.04
C GLU A 339 4.19 8.70 14.18
N LYS A 340 4.55 7.57 14.79
CA LYS A 340 5.11 6.42 14.04
C LYS A 340 4.11 5.88 13.03
N LEU A 341 2.84 5.75 13.41
CA LEU A 341 1.78 5.30 12.48
C LEU A 341 1.63 6.27 11.29
N ILE A 342 1.61 7.59 11.56
CA ILE A 342 1.52 8.58 10.49
C ILE A 342 2.75 8.52 9.59
N ALA A 343 3.94 8.37 10.15
CA ALA A 343 5.17 8.20 9.36
C ALA A 343 5.10 6.98 8.43
N LEU A 344 4.58 5.84 8.91
CA LEU A 344 4.42 4.60 8.13
C LEU A 344 3.37 4.71 7.00
N LEU A 345 2.34 5.54 7.19
CA LEU A 345 1.25 5.71 6.22
C LEU A 345 1.42 6.93 5.30
N SER A 346 2.30 7.88 5.65
CA SER A 346 2.45 9.11 4.87
C SER A 346 3.91 9.50 4.61
N ASP A 347 4.69 9.83 5.65
CA ASP A 347 6.03 10.42 5.46
C ASP A 347 6.98 9.49 4.72
N ASN A 348 7.05 8.22 5.13
CA ASN A 348 7.97 7.24 4.57
C ASN A 348 7.63 6.86 3.12
N PRO A 349 6.35 6.52 2.79
CA PRO A 349 5.99 6.24 1.41
C PRO A 349 6.21 7.46 0.51
N ARG A 350 5.84 8.67 0.94
CA ARG A 350 6.07 9.90 0.17
C ARG A 350 7.55 10.13 -0.09
N LYS A 351 8.38 10.00 0.93
CA LYS A 351 9.83 10.16 0.82
C LYS A 351 10.46 9.14 -0.12
N ARG A 352 10.08 7.87 0.01
CA ARG A 352 10.68 6.78 -0.78
C ARG A 352 10.30 6.84 -2.25
N PHE A 353 9.05 7.16 -2.55
CA PHE A 353 8.51 7.16 -3.90
C PHE A 353 8.45 8.57 -4.53
N GLY A 354 8.88 9.61 -3.82
CA GLY A 354 8.86 10.99 -4.32
C GLY A 354 7.44 11.55 -4.51
N LEU A 355 6.48 11.08 -3.71
CA LEU A 355 5.08 11.51 -3.81
C LEU A 355 4.90 12.87 -3.12
N LYS A 356 4.11 13.74 -3.72
CA LYS A 356 3.90 15.11 -3.25
C LYS A 356 2.68 15.23 -2.34
N GLY A 357 2.57 16.38 -1.66
CA GLY A 357 1.44 16.76 -0.82
C GLY A 357 1.62 16.38 0.65
N GLY A 358 0.85 17.04 1.51
CA GLY A 358 0.91 16.85 2.95
C GLY A 358 0.57 18.12 3.73
N THR A 359 1.12 18.25 4.93
CA THR A 359 0.89 19.37 5.85
C THR A 359 2.15 20.23 6.06
N THR A 360 3.22 19.97 5.31
CA THR A 360 4.49 20.70 5.39
C THR A 360 4.46 21.93 4.48
N GLU A 361 5.08 23.01 4.94
CA GLU A 361 5.19 24.26 4.18
C GLU A 361 5.80 24.04 2.78
N GLY A 362 5.16 24.64 1.76
CA GLY A 362 5.53 24.54 0.36
C GLY A 362 4.91 23.36 -0.39
N GLU A 363 4.33 22.39 0.32
CA GLU A 363 3.63 21.24 -0.29
C GLU A 363 2.17 21.59 -0.64
N SER A 364 1.58 20.81 -1.55
CA SER A 364 0.12 20.80 -1.73
C SER A 364 -0.55 20.45 -0.41
N ALA A 365 -1.56 21.22 -0.03
CA ALA A 365 -2.31 21.04 1.22
C ALA A 365 -3.24 19.81 1.12
N ASP A 366 -2.63 18.64 1.16
CA ASP A 366 -3.29 17.34 1.07
C ASP A 366 -3.32 16.70 2.46
N PHE A 367 -4.50 16.65 3.07
CA PHE A 367 -4.63 16.21 4.47
C PHE A 367 -5.96 15.51 4.75
N THR A 368 -5.99 14.76 5.83
CA THR A 368 -7.17 14.09 6.34
C THR A 368 -7.53 14.58 7.74
N VAL A 369 -8.83 14.67 8.01
CA VAL A 369 -9.41 15.03 9.33
C VAL A 369 -9.97 13.77 9.97
N ILE A 370 -9.54 13.46 11.17
CA ILE A 370 -9.83 12.18 11.83
C ILE A 370 -10.38 12.39 13.24
N ASP A 371 -11.45 11.68 13.56
CA ASP A 371 -11.93 11.51 14.92
C ASP A 371 -11.28 10.27 15.55
N LEU A 372 -10.35 10.46 16.48
CA LEU A 372 -9.68 9.38 17.17
C LEU A 372 -10.52 8.75 18.31
N SER A 373 -11.61 9.39 18.70
CA SER A 373 -12.46 8.95 19.83
C SER A 373 -13.67 8.12 19.39
N GLU A 374 -14.16 8.32 18.18
CA GLU A 374 -15.35 7.63 17.68
C GLU A 374 -15.05 6.15 17.45
N GLU A 375 -15.77 5.29 18.17
CA GLU A 375 -15.76 3.84 17.95
C GLU A 375 -16.89 3.48 16.99
N TYR A 376 -16.60 2.64 15.99
CA TYR A 376 -17.58 2.13 15.04
C TYR A 376 -17.25 0.68 14.64
N THR A 377 -18.20 0.05 13.98
CA THR A 377 -18.01 -1.31 13.46
C THR A 377 -17.76 -1.26 11.97
N ILE A 378 -16.72 -1.95 11.50
CA ILE A 378 -16.44 -2.10 10.07
C ILE A 378 -17.60 -2.87 9.42
N ASN A 379 -18.20 -2.24 8.41
CA ASN A 379 -19.26 -2.80 7.59
C ASN A 379 -18.89 -2.60 6.12
N SER A 380 -18.64 -3.67 5.40
CA SER A 380 -18.20 -3.60 4.00
C SER A 380 -19.23 -2.97 3.05
N GLU A 381 -20.52 -2.94 3.42
CA GLU A 381 -21.55 -2.25 2.65
C GLU A 381 -21.35 -0.73 2.60
N ASP A 382 -20.65 -0.16 3.60
CA ASP A 382 -20.33 1.26 3.66
C ASP A 382 -19.12 1.65 2.79
N PHE A 383 -18.41 0.69 2.19
CA PHE A 383 -17.22 0.95 1.38
C PHE A 383 -17.58 1.59 0.02
N PHE A 384 -16.73 2.51 -0.41
CA PHE A 384 -16.78 3.10 -1.75
C PHE A 384 -16.16 2.19 -2.82
N SER A 385 -15.23 1.32 -2.43
CA SER A 385 -14.72 0.27 -3.31
C SER A 385 -15.86 -0.62 -3.82
N MET A 386 -15.77 -1.03 -5.07
CA MET A 386 -16.70 -2.01 -5.65
C MET A 386 -16.51 -3.40 -5.00
N GLY A 387 -15.27 -3.75 -4.63
CA GLY A 387 -14.99 -4.96 -3.89
C GLY A 387 -15.42 -4.83 -2.41
N LYS A 388 -15.94 -5.93 -1.84
CA LYS A 388 -16.45 -5.97 -0.45
C LYS A 388 -15.75 -7.01 0.42
N ALA A 389 -14.84 -7.79 -0.16
CA ALA A 389 -14.19 -8.90 0.55
C ALA A 389 -13.10 -8.41 1.50
N THR A 390 -13.45 -8.22 2.76
CA THR A 390 -12.52 -7.90 3.86
C THR A 390 -12.58 -8.94 4.97
N PRO A 391 -11.45 -9.40 5.53
CA PRO A 391 -11.44 -10.28 6.70
C PRO A 391 -11.86 -9.56 7.99
N PHE A 392 -11.97 -8.23 7.96
CA PHE A 392 -12.25 -7.39 9.13
C PHE A 392 -13.72 -6.99 9.28
N GLU A 393 -14.63 -7.62 8.53
CA GLU A 393 -16.08 -7.42 8.68
C GLU A 393 -16.51 -7.63 10.14
N GLY A 394 -17.23 -6.65 10.71
CA GLY A 394 -17.71 -6.71 12.10
C GLY A 394 -16.67 -6.32 13.17
N TYR A 395 -15.44 -5.97 12.81
CA TYR A 395 -14.44 -5.48 13.77
C TYR A 395 -14.82 -4.10 14.31
N LYS A 396 -14.70 -3.92 15.61
CA LYS A 396 -14.83 -2.63 16.27
C LYS A 396 -13.51 -1.89 16.22
N VAL A 397 -13.54 -0.67 15.74
CA VAL A 397 -12.35 0.17 15.56
C VAL A 397 -12.62 1.61 15.98
N LYS A 398 -11.53 2.35 16.25
CA LYS A 398 -11.52 3.80 16.43
C LYS A 398 -10.67 4.47 15.35
N GLY A 399 -10.79 5.79 15.24
CA GLY A 399 -10.03 6.54 14.24
C GLY A 399 -10.79 6.69 12.94
N LYS A 400 -12.00 7.26 13.02
CA LYS A 400 -12.88 7.47 11.88
C LYS A 400 -12.41 8.64 11.02
N ILE A 401 -12.26 8.40 9.74
CA ILE A 401 -11.99 9.46 8.76
C ILE A 401 -13.26 10.29 8.60
N ILE A 402 -13.15 11.60 8.82
CA ILE A 402 -14.26 12.54 8.72
C ILE A 402 -14.25 13.28 7.40
N HIS A 403 -13.05 13.73 6.98
CA HIS A 403 -12.87 14.43 5.73
C HIS A 403 -11.48 14.20 5.17
N THR A 404 -11.38 14.25 3.86
CA THR A 404 -10.10 14.26 3.13
C THR A 404 -10.06 15.46 2.19
N TYR A 405 -8.93 16.16 2.20
CA TYR A 405 -8.68 17.36 1.43
C TYR A 405 -7.51 17.16 0.48
N LYS A 406 -7.66 17.69 -0.73
CA LYS A 406 -6.60 17.76 -1.73
C LYS A 406 -6.46 19.19 -2.23
N GLY A 407 -5.25 19.77 -2.16
CA GLY A 407 -5.03 21.18 -2.48
C GLY A 407 -5.92 22.12 -1.65
N ALA A 408 -6.18 21.79 -0.36
CA ALA A 408 -7.11 22.49 0.53
C ALA A 408 -8.58 22.52 0.06
N GLU A 409 -8.96 21.71 -0.91
CA GLU A 409 -10.35 21.47 -1.30
C GLU A 409 -10.84 20.12 -0.75
N LYS A 410 -12.06 20.11 -0.21
CA LYS A 410 -12.66 18.90 0.34
C LYS A 410 -13.05 17.95 -0.80
N ILE A 411 -12.51 16.71 -0.78
CA ILE A 411 -12.81 15.66 -1.74
C ILE A 411 -13.63 14.52 -1.13
N PHE A 412 -13.65 14.42 0.21
CA PHE A 412 -14.47 13.50 0.98
C PHE A 412 -14.97 14.17 2.27
#